data_f8d5deff572faba3ce4eacd68699064b
#
_entry.id   f8d5deff572faba3ce4eacd68699064b
#
_cell.length_a   1.000
_cell.length_b   1.000
_cell.length_c   1.000
_cell.angle_alpha   90.00
_cell.angle_beta   90.00
_cell.angle_gamma   90.00
#
_symmetry.space_group_name_H-M   'P 1'
#
loop_
_entity.id
_entity.type
_entity.pdbx_description
1 polymer ?
#
loop_
_entity_poly.entity_id
_entity_poly.type
_entity_poly.pdbx_seq_one_letter_code
_entity_poly.pdbx_strand_id
1 'polypeptide(L)'
;MTSDPYDQAAAARFAARRDARQARLNNAAKGIIDFVEMARLDARRDMIHPDDGLGLERILGTSDLLEVNFLDLGRRAGRAVGRIQVRDLSGHVREFGTGFLVSPSLLLTNNHVLPTADSARRSLIDFDLEDDEQFRPRTPVVFGLDPDRFFATDAALDFSLVAVRPAANDSPTDLAAFGFLPLRETKGKVLVGEYVAVIQHPGGAPKKIALRNNRVVDVFDDFVHYTTDTDRGASGAPVFNDQWQVVALHHAGVKKRDAAGNVLAVDGAVWTPVMGEDRIAYVANEGVRISSIMAHLQAAAAGGGFTAEQSALLDELFAAPPPTAPAGGPARVLATAERSLEFFFKVKGYDPRFLGPRVELPALSPAQMADVAQRLDGRGNVLEYVHFSVVMCRSRRMAYFTAVNIDGKQIKSIPRDRDVWYFDPRLSRDDQIGPDLYARNELDQGHLVRRTDPVWGRPAATANEDTFHFTNCAPQHARLNRRTWLALEDYILSNADNHDLKVSVFTGPVFRADDMTYRGAYRLPAEFWKVVVMVKPDRSLSATAYLQTQKNLLEDLEFAYGPYRTYQVAVTRIEAITGLEFGRLRDFDPLADMESAGPARVIGSAEDVRL
;
A
#
# COMPACT_ATOMS: atom_id res chain seq x y z
N MET A 1 -30.80 21.53 22.42
CA MET A 1 -29.47 20.93 22.40
C MET A 1 -28.73 21.54 21.22
N THR A 2 -27.64 22.23 21.46
CA THR A 2 -26.75 22.72 20.40
C THR A 2 -26.17 21.49 19.71
N SER A 3 -26.24 21.43 18.37
CA SER A 3 -25.62 20.33 17.62
C SER A 3 -24.13 20.31 17.93
N ASP A 4 -23.57 19.11 18.10
CA ASP A 4 -22.16 18.90 18.38
C ASP A 4 -21.30 19.66 17.33
N PRO A 5 -20.36 20.51 17.74
CA PRO A 5 -19.55 21.29 16.82
C PRO A 5 -18.71 20.41 15.87
N TYR A 6 -18.30 19.24 16.31
CA TYR A 6 -17.56 18.27 15.48
C TYR A 6 -18.43 17.69 14.36
N ASP A 7 -19.69 17.31 14.66
CA ASP A 7 -20.66 16.86 13.65
C ASP A 7 -20.96 17.94 12.61
N GLN A 8 -21.02 19.22 13.03
CA GLN A 8 -21.23 20.34 12.10
C GLN A 8 -20.03 20.52 11.16
N ALA A 9 -18.82 20.49 11.71
CA ALA A 9 -17.58 20.61 10.94
C ALA A 9 -17.40 19.44 9.96
N ALA A 10 -17.69 18.21 10.40
CA ALA A 10 -17.66 17.01 9.56
C ALA A 10 -18.66 17.10 8.41
N ALA A 11 -19.90 17.55 8.68
CA ALA A 11 -20.92 17.74 7.65
C ALA A 11 -20.53 18.83 6.63
N ALA A 12 -19.90 19.92 7.08
CA ALA A 12 -19.41 20.97 6.20
C ALA A 12 -18.29 20.45 5.27
N ARG A 13 -17.30 19.73 5.80
CA ARG A 13 -16.24 19.07 5.00
C ARG A 13 -16.83 18.09 3.98
N PHE A 14 -17.79 17.26 4.40
CA PHE A 14 -18.47 16.31 3.52
C PHE A 14 -19.20 17.01 2.37
N ALA A 15 -19.91 18.10 2.65
CA ALA A 15 -20.64 18.87 1.63
C ALA A 15 -19.72 19.58 0.64
N ALA A 16 -18.61 20.15 1.11
CA ALA A 16 -17.66 20.91 0.30
C ALA A 16 -17.00 20.08 -0.83
N ARG A 17 -16.93 18.77 -0.70
CA ARG A 17 -16.26 17.87 -1.68
C ARG A 17 -17.21 16.89 -2.37
N ARG A 18 -18.50 17.19 -2.41
CA ARG A 18 -19.54 16.28 -2.95
C ARG A 18 -19.18 15.76 -4.35
N ASP A 19 -18.93 16.65 -5.30
CA ASP A 19 -18.71 16.29 -6.70
C ASP A 19 -17.38 15.57 -6.90
N ALA A 20 -16.32 16.08 -6.28
CA ALA A 20 -15.00 15.44 -6.31
C ALA A 20 -15.02 14.03 -5.70
N ARG A 21 -15.73 13.85 -4.57
CA ARG A 21 -15.91 12.54 -3.95
C ARG A 21 -16.69 11.57 -4.83
N GLN A 22 -17.80 12.04 -5.45
CA GLN A 22 -18.59 11.19 -6.35
C GLN A 22 -17.76 10.74 -7.56
N ALA A 23 -16.95 11.63 -8.14
CA ALA A 23 -16.06 11.29 -9.23
C ALA A 23 -15.03 10.22 -8.81
N ARG A 24 -14.40 10.37 -7.62
CA ARG A 24 -13.44 9.38 -7.09
C ARG A 24 -14.08 8.03 -6.81
N LEU A 25 -15.25 8.00 -6.19
CA LEU A 25 -15.97 6.75 -5.93
C LEU A 25 -16.37 6.04 -7.23
N ASN A 26 -16.78 6.79 -8.25
CA ASN A 26 -17.08 6.24 -9.57
C ASN A 26 -15.82 5.67 -10.25
N ASN A 27 -14.68 6.34 -10.10
CA ASN A 27 -13.39 5.87 -10.61
C ASN A 27 -12.94 4.60 -9.85
N ALA A 28 -12.98 4.63 -8.52
CA ALA A 28 -12.64 3.47 -7.70
C ALA A 28 -13.50 2.23 -8.03
N ALA A 29 -14.82 2.43 -8.26
CA ALA A 29 -15.72 1.36 -8.67
C ALA A 29 -15.39 0.76 -10.07
N LYS A 30 -14.66 1.49 -10.90
CA LYS A 30 -14.16 1.03 -12.20
C LYS A 30 -12.71 0.52 -12.15
N GLY A 31 -12.11 0.45 -10.96
CA GLY A 31 -10.69 0.13 -10.81
C GLY A 31 -9.75 1.25 -11.31
N ILE A 32 -10.28 2.46 -11.58
CA ILE A 32 -9.50 3.62 -11.99
C ILE A 32 -9.04 4.35 -10.72
N ILE A 33 -7.75 4.37 -10.49
CA ILE A 33 -7.14 5.11 -9.37
C ILE A 33 -6.82 6.51 -9.86
N ASP A 34 -7.39 7.52 -9.19
CA ASP A 34 -7.08 8.93 -9.45
C ASP A 34 -5.60 9.20 -9.12
N PHE A 35 -4.97 10.09 -9.88
CA PHE A 35 -3.55 10.40 -9.73
C PHE A 35 -3.17 10.89 -8.32
N VAL A 36 -4.03 11.69 -7.67
CA VAL A 36 -3.82 12.11 -6.27
C VAL A 36 -3.78 10.92 -5.31
N GLU A 37 -4.46 9.82 -5.65
CA GLU A 37 -4.45 8.56 -4.92
C GLU A 37 -3.22 7.69 -5.26
N MET A 38 -2.53 7.92 -6.39
CA MET A 38 -1.35 7.13 -6.78
C MET A 38 -0.20 7.24 -5.76
N ALA A 39 0.14 8.45 -5.32
CA ALA A 39 1.15 8.65 -4.28
C ALA A 39 0.75 8.01 -2.93
N ARG A 40 -0.55 7.98 -2.63
CA ARG A 40 -1.10 7.29 -1.47
C ARG A 40 -1.10 5.78 -1.67
N LEU A 41 -1.41 5.31 -2.87
CA LEU A 41 -1.35 3.89 -3.23
C LEU A 41 0.05 3.32 -3.02
N ASP A 42 1.08 4.06 -3.42
CA ASP A 42 2.46 3.63 -3.23
C ASP A 42 2.80 3.49 -1.74
N ALA A 43 2.47 4.49 -0.92
CA ALA A 43 2.64 4.41 0.53
C ALA A 43 1.81 3.26 1.14
N ARG A 44 0.62 2.99 0.60
CA ARG A 44 -0.26 1.91 1.05
C ARG A 44 0.29 0.52 0.73
N ARG A 45 0.87 0.35 -0.43
CA ARG A 45 1.55 -0.90 -0.85
C ARG A 45 2.71 -1.28 0.06
N ASP A 46 3.50 -0.30 0.50
CA ASP A 46 4.61 -0.54 1.43
C ASP A 46 4.16 -1.09 2.80
N MET A 47 2.90 -0.90 3.14
CA MET A 47 2.33 -1.36 4.40
C MET A 47 1.72 -2.75 4.30
N ILE A 48 1.58 -3.30 3.07
CA ILE A 48 1.12 -4.67 2.87
C ILE A 48 2.24 -5.61 3.28
N HIS A 49 1.90 -6.63 4.08
CA HIS A 49 2.87 -7.67 4.42
C HIS A 49 3.35 -8.39 3.15
N PRO A 50 4.65 -8.66 2.98
CA PRO A 50 5.19 -9.31 1.78
C PRO A 50 4.52 -10.64 1.42
N ASP A 51 4.01 -11.36 2.42
CA ASP A 51 3.35 -12.65 2.24
C ASP A 51 1.82 -12.52 2.05
N ASP A 52 1.26 -11.30 2.08
CA ASP A 52 -0.14 -11.03 1.75
C ASP A 52 -0.29 -10.88 0.23
N GLY A 53 -0.37 -12.01 -0.47
CA GLY A 53 -0.42 -12.07 -1.92
C GLY A 53 -1.64 -11.39 -2.55
N LEU A 54 -2.73 -11.23 -1.79
CA LEU A 54 -3.98 -10.60 -2.23
C LEU A 54 -4.12 -9.15 -1.75
N GLY A 55 -3.16 -8.65 -0.97
CA GLY A 55 -3.24 -7.32 -0.35
C GLY A 55 -3.42 -6.20 -1.37
N LEU A 56 -2.74 -6.26 -2.50
CA LEU A 56 -2.87 -5.29 -3.57
C LEU A 56 -4.23 -5.39 -4.29
N GLU A 57 -4.70 -6.61 -4.55
CA GLU A 57 -5.98 -6.84 -5.23
C GLU A 57 -7.15 -6.34 -4.38
N ARG A 58 -7.06 -6.45 -3.06
CA ARG A 58 -8.05 -5.86 -2.13
C ARG A 58 -8.05 -4.34 -2.19
N ILE A 59 -6.88 -3.71 -2.20
CA ILE A 59 -6.74 -2.26 -2.34
C ILE A 59 -7.40 -1.78 -3.64
N LEU A 60 -7.23 -2.51 -4.73
CA LEU A 60 -7.82 -2.21 -6.02
C LEU A 60 -9.32 -2.58 -6.11
N GLY A 61 -9.87 -3.22 -5.07
CA GLY A 61 -11.27 -3.64 -5.02
C GLY A 61 -11.62 -4.81 -5.94
N THR A 62 -10.61 -5.57 -6.39
CA THR A 62 -10.78 -6.75 -7.27
C THR A 62 -10.92 -8.06 -6.50
N SER A 63 -10.66 -8.05 -5.18
CA SER A 63 -10.82 -9.20 -4.29
C SER A 63 -11.31 -8.74 -2.91
N ASP A 64 -12.14 -9.55 -2.26
CA ASP A 64 -12.57 -9.40 -0.85
C ASP A 64 -12.02 -10.51 0.06
N LEU A 65 -11.12 -11.34 -0.48
CA LEU A 65 -10.51 -12.43 0.27
C LEU A 65 -9.43 -11.90 1.22
N LEU A 66 -9.52 -12.30 2.48
CA LEU A 66 -8.55 -12.02 3.54
C LEU A 66 -7.86 -13.31 3.99
N GLU A 67 -6.59 -13.23 4.31
CA GLU A 67 -5.89 -14.34 4.94
C GLU A 67 -6.49 -14.64 6.32
N VAL A 68 -6.59 -15.92 6.70
CA VAL A 68 -7.22 -16.35 7.96
C VAL A 68 -6.55 -15.70 9.19
N ASN A 69 -5.25 -15.40 9.15
CA ASN A 69 -4.55 -14.71 10.21
C ASN A 69 -5.08 -13.28 10.49
N PHE A 70 -5.89 -12.71 9.59
CA PHE A 70 -6.63 -11.46 9.83
C PHE A 70 -7.45 -11.53 11.12
N LEU A 71 -8.08 -12.68 11.40
CA LEU A 71 -8.88 -12.88 12.61
C LEU A 71 -8.03 -12.84 13.88
N ASP A 72 -6.84 -13.48 13.86
CA ASP A 72 -5.92 -13.50 15.00
C ASP A 72 -5.33 -12.12 15.27
N LEU A 73 -4.98 -11.40 14.21
CA LEU A 73 -4.48 -10.02 14.30
C LEU A 73 -5.57 -9.10 14.86
N GLY A 74 -6.81 -9.24 14.40
CA GLY A 74 -7.95 -8.47 14.89
C GLY A 74 -8.25 -8.74 16.36
N ARG A 75 -8.21 -10.01 16.78
CA ARG A 75 -8.37 -10.38 18.20
C ARG A 75 -7.26 -9.77 19.06
N ARG A 76 -6.02 -9.78 18.59
CA ARG A 76 -4.89 -9.15 19.28
C ARG A 76 -5.07 -7.63 19.38
N ALA A 77 -5.43 -6.97 18.27
CA ALA A 77 -5.71 -5.53 18.25
C ALA A 77 -6.83 -5.14 19.20
N GLY A 78 -7.91 -5.96 19.25
CA GLY A 78 -9.06 -5.73 20.12
C GLY A 78 -8.74 -5.75 21.61
N ARG A 79 -7.66 -6.44 22.03
CA ARG A 79 -7.28 -6.47 23.45
C ARG A 79 -6.85 -5.10 23.97
N ALA A 80 -6.18 -4.30 23.15
CA ALA A 80 -5.72 -2.97 23.51
C ALA A 80 -6.85 -1.90 23.51
N VAL A 81 -8.07 -2.26 23.10
CA VAL A 81 -9.23 -1.34 23.05
C VAL A 81 -10.08 -1.54 24.29
N GLY A 82 -10.42 -0.44 24.96
CA GLY A 82 -11.23 -0.44 26.18
C GLY A 82 -12.35 0.59 26.15
N ARG A 83 -13.31 0.43 27.06
CA ARG A 83 -14.38 1.39 27.32
C ARG A 83 -13.96 2.40 28.35
N ILE A 84 -14.09 3.69 28.06
CA ILE A 84 -13.86 4.77 29.02
C ILE A 84 -15.17 5.07 29.75
N GLN A 85 -15.14 5.07 31.07
CA GLN A 85 -16.21 5.55 31.97
C GLN A 85 -15.90 7.00 32.33
N VAL A 86 -16.57 7.96 31.70
CA VAL A 86 -16.44 9.38 32.05
C VAL A 86 -17.27 9.66 33.30
N ARG A 87 -16.59 10.15 34.36
CA ARG A 87 -17.22 10.33 35.68
C ARG A 87 -17.28 11.80 36.09
N ASP A 88 -18.34 12.17 36.78
CA ASP A 88 -18.50 13.48 37.38
C ASP A 88 -17.71 13.63 38.71
N LEU A 89 -17.83 14.79 39.33
CA LEU A 89 -17.19 15.09 40.63
C LEU A 89 -17.68 14.20 41.79
N SER A 90 -18.85 13.61 41.65
CA SER A 90 -19.44 12.68 42.62
C SER A 90 -19.07 11.22 42.35
N GLY A 91 -18.27 10.94 41.28
CA GLY A 91 -17.86 9.60 40.88
C GLY A 91 -18.90 8.81 40.07
N HIS A 92 -20.06 9.41 39.73
CA HIS A 92 -21.07 8.78 38.91
C HIS A 92 -20.67 8.83 37.43
N VAL A 93 -20.90 7.72 36.70
CA VAL A 93 -20.70 7.66 35.27
C VAL A 93 -21.73 8.55 34.56
N ARG A 94 -21.27 9.48 33.75
CA ARG A 94 -22.09 10.41 32.95
C ARG A 94 -22.27 9.94 31.52
N GLU A 95 -21.21 9.42 30.96
CA GLU A 95 -21.18 8.93 29.59
C GLU A 95 -20.08 7.89 29.41
N PHE A 96 -20.08 7.24 28.26
CA PHE A 96 -19.08 6.28 27.88
C PHE A 96 -18.39 6.74 26.59
N GLY A 97 -17.10 6.41 26.47
CA GLY A 97 -16.33 6.52 25.25
C GLY A 97 -15.54 5.25 25.01
N THR A 98 -14.81 5.23 23.92
CA THR A 98 -13.83 4.22 23.60
C THR A 98 -12.42 4.83 23.68
N GLY A 99 -11.43 4.06 24.06
CA GLY A 99 -10.02 4.43 24.01
C GLY A 99 -9.17 3.21 23.75
N PHE A 100 -7.94 3.41 23.35
CA PHE A 100 -7.01 2.31 23.08
C PHE A 100 -5.58 2.66 23.46
N LEU A 101 -4.85 1.64 23.93
CA LEU A 101 -3.44 1.76 24.26
C LEU A 101 -2.61 1.94 22.98
N VAL A 102 -1.73 2.93 22.99
CA VAL A 102 -0.85 3.28 21.85
C VAL A 102 0.63 3.09 22.15
N SER A 103 0.96 2.94 23.43
CA SER A 103 2.24 2.49 23.97
C SER A 103 1.98 1.65 25.23
N PRO A 104 2.98 1.05 25.88
CA PRO A 104 2.80 0.33 27.14
C PRO A 104 2.13 1.15 28.24
N SER A 105 2.15 2.47 28.15
CA SER A 105 1.71 3.38 29.21
C SER A 105 0.66 4.40 28.80
N LEU A 106 0.46 4.65 27.48
CA LEU A 106 -0.37 5.74 26.97
C LEU A 106 -1.63 5.24 26.27
N LEU A 107 -2.75 5.92 26.55
CA LEU A 107 -4.07 5.71 25.97
C LEU A 107 -4.46 6.89 25.09
N LEU A 108 -4.99 6.63 23.91
CA LEU A 108 -5.55 7.62 22.98
C LEU A 108 -7.07 7.54 22.98
N THR A 109 -7.73 8.70 23.04
CA THR A 109 -9.19 8.88 22.88
C THR A 109 -9.49 10.28 22.32
N ASN A 110 -10.75 10.69 22.24
CA ASN A 110 -11.11 12.05 21.80
C ASN A 110 -10.98 13.10 22.90
N ASN A 111 -10.78 14.37 22.50
CA ASN A 111 -10.82 15.52 23.40
C ASN A 111 -12.22 15.65 24.02
N HIS A 112 -13.30 15.54 23.26
CA HIS A 112 -14.67 15.65 23.80
C HIS A 112 -15.01 14.54 24.81
N VAL A 113 -14.32 13.38 24.79
CA VAL A 113 -14.45 12.32 25.79
C VAL A 113 -13.69 12.69 27.07
N LEU A 114 -12.42 13.14 26.94
CA LEU A 114 -11.57 13.55 28.06
C LEU A 114 -10.98 14.96 27.82
N PRO A 115 -11.78 16.03 27.99
CA PRO A 115 -11.38 17.36 27.58
C PRO A 115 -10.29 17.99 28.47
N THR A 116 -10.11 17.50 29.69
CA THR A 116 -9.16 18.07 30.67
C THR A 116 -8.49 16.99 31.50
N ALA A 117 -7.32 17.31 32.06
CA ALA A 117 -6.63 16.44 33.00
C ALA A 117 -7.52 16.08 34.22
N ASP A 118 -8.37 17.00 34.69
CA ASP A 118 -9.28 16.74 35.79
C ASP A 118 -10.40 15.75 35.39
N SER A 119 -10.93 15.80 34.17
CA SER A 119 -11.88 14.81 33.69
C SER A 119 -11.22 13.43 33.57
N ALA A 120 -9.99 13.38 33.05
CA ALA A 120 -9.23 12.14 32.94
C ALA A 120 -8.94 11.51 34.32
N ARG A 121 -8.52 12.30 35.29
CA ARG A 121 -8.20 11.82 36.69
C ARG A 121 -9.37 11.11 37.36
N ARG A 122 -10.60 11.50 37.06
CA ARG A 122 -11.83 10.87 37.61
C ARG A 122 -12.31 9.68 36.80
N SER A 123 -11.92 9.59 35.55
CA SER A 123 -12.40 8.58 34.63
C SER A 123 -11.61 7.27 34.77
N LEU A 124 -12.22 6.19 34.32
CA LEU A 124 -11.62 4.86 34.32
C LEU A 124 -11.68 4.27 32.91
N ILE A 125 -10.81 3.28 32.66
CA ILE A 125 -10.87 2.46 31.45
C ILE A 125 -11.06 1.00 31.81
N ASP A 126 -11.97 0.32 31.10
CA ASP A 126 -12.27 -1.10 31.23
C ASP A 126 -11.74 -1.84 30.00
N PHE A 127 -10.85 -2.80 30.20
CA PHE A 127 -10.47 -3.78 29.19
C PHE A 127 -11.22 -5.10 29.41
N ASP A 128 -11.23 -5.97 28.39
CA ASP A 128 -11.95 -7.27 28.37
C ASP A 128 -13.47 -7.18 28.65
N LEU A 129 -14.08 -6.01 28.49
CA LEU A 129 -15.53 -5.88 28.51
C LEU A 129 -16.08 -6.43 27.20
N GLU A 130 -16.19 -7.73 27.11
CA GLU A 130 -16.63 -8.49 25.92
C GLU A 130 -17.21 -9.84 26.32
N ASP A 131 -17.89 -10.51 25.42
CA ASP A 131 -18.35 -11.89 25.64
C ASP A 131 -17.28 -12.89 25.21
N ASP A 132 -17.27 -14.06 25.86
CA ASP A 132 -16.44 -15.21 25.45
C ASP A 132 -17.08 -15.96 24.26
N GLU A 133 -16.43 -17.03 23.79
CA GLU A 133 -16.89 -17.86 22.67
C GLU A 133 -18.22 -18.59 22.96
N GLN A 134 -18.65 -18.66 24.22
CA GLN A 134 -19.90 -19.21 24.68
C GLN A 134 -20.95 -18.14 24.98
N PHE A 135 -20.75 -16.89 24.53
CA PHE A 135 -21.61 -15.73 24.78
C PHE A 135 -21.80 -15.41 26.26
N ARG A 136 -20.81 -15.69 27.11
CA ARG A 136 -20.82 -15.32 28.52
C ARG A 136 -19.98 -14.06 28.71
N PRO A 137 -20.47 -13.05 29.44
CA PRO A 137 -19.71 -11.85 29.75
C PRO A 137 -18.40 -12.20 30.48
N ARG A 138 -17.28 -11.64 30.01
CA ARG A 138 -16.01 -11.65 30.72
C ARG A 138 -16.04 -10.64 31.85
N THR A 139 -15.26 -10.86 32.90
CA THR A 139 -15.05 -9.87 33.94
C THR A 139 -14.12 -8.77 33.41
N PRO A 140 -14.59 -7.52 33.30
CA PRO A 140 -13.74 -6.43 32.84
C PRO A 140 -12.62 -6.15 33.85
N VAL A 141 -11.46 -5.76 33.34
CA VAL A 141 -10.31 -5.33 34.14
C VAL A 141 -10.21 -3.81 34.08
N VAL A 142 -10.30 -3.15 35.22
CA VAL A 142 -10.47 -1.70 35.34
C VAL A 142 -9.16 -1.02 35.75
N PHE A 143 -8.79 0.03 35.01
CA PHE A 143 -7.60 0.84 35.31
C PHE A 143 -7.98 2.31 35.53
N GLY A 144 -7.23 2.98 36.42
CA GLY A 144 -7.27 4.42 36.58
C GLY A 144 -6.41 5.11 35.53
N LEU A 145 -6.81 6.33 35.14
CA LEU A 145 -5.99 7.20 34.32
C LEU A 145 -5.07 8.04 35.21
N ASP A 146 -3.91 8.43 34.69
CA ASP A 146 -2.88 9.20 35.40
C ASP A 146 -2.43 10.43 34.59
N PRO A 147 -3.30 11.46 34.52
CA PRO A 147 -2.98 12.68 33.78
C PRO A 147 -1.85 13.50 34.39
N ASP A 148 -1.47 13.26 35.66
CA ASP A 148 -0.34 13.92 36.29
C ASP A 148 0.99 13.41 35.74
N ARG A 149 1.03 12.15 35.36
CA ARG A 149 2.17 11.54 34.67
C ARG A 149 2.25 11.97 33.20
N PHE A 150 1.11 11.94 32.47
CA PHE A 150 1.04 12.44 31.12
C PHE A 150 -0.40 12.79 30.70
N PHE A 151 -0.57 14.00 30.17
CA PHE A 151 -1.80 14.42 29.50
C PHE A 151 -1.48 15.44 28.43
N ALA A 152 -1.88 15.14 27.19
CA ALA A 152 -1.85 16.06 26.06
C ALA A 152 -3.17 15.99 25.31
N THR A 153 -3.70 17.14 24.89
CA THR A 153 -4.99 17.21 24.23
C THR A 153 -5.02 18.34 23.20
N ASP A 154 -5.80 18.17 22.15
CA ASP A 154 -6.06 19.20 21.14
C ASP A 154 -7.52 19.15 20.71
N ALA A 155 -8.22 20.28 20.84
CA ALA A 155 -9.62 20.38 20.49
C ALA A 155 -9.87 20.48 18.97
N ALA A 156 -8.90 20.97 18.19
CA ALA A 156 -9.06 21.10 16.74
C ALA A 156 -8.96 19.73 16.03
N LEU A 157 -8.04 18.88 16.49
CA LEU A 157 -7.90 17.50 16.07
C LEU A 157 -8.71 16.51 16.93
N ASP A 158 -9.45 17.02 17.93
CA ASP A 158 -10.32 16.23 18.81
C ASP A 158 -9.64 14.96 19.35
N PHE A 159 -8.45 15.07 19.94
CA PHE A 159 -7.79 13.95 20.60
C PHE A 159 -7.32 14.30 22.01
N SER A 160 -7.24 13.27 22.87
CA SER A 160 -6.58 13.30 24.17
C SER A 160 -5.70 12.07 24.33
N LEU A 161 -4.46 12.28 24.72
CA LEU A 161 -3.47 11.26 25.03
C LEU A 161 -3.18 11.33 26.51
N VAL A 162 -3.37 10.22 27.25
CA VAL A 162 -3.27 10.19 28.71
C VAL A 162 -2.54 8.93 29.18
N ALA A 163 -1.74 9.04 30.24
CA ALA A 163 -1.13 7.88 30.88
C ALA A 163 -2.18 7.04 31.61
N VAL A 164 -1.97 5.72 31.62
CA VAL A 164 -2.76 4.74 32.37
C VAL A 164 -1.93 4.19 33.52
N ARG A 165 -2.51 3.98 34.67
CA ARG A 165 -1.85 3.35 35.82
C ARG A 165 -1.46 1.90 35.46
N PRO A 166 -0.26 1.45 35.83
CA PRO A 166 0.21 0.11 35.42
C PRO A 166 -0.58 -1.03 36.07
N ALA A 167 -1.07 -0.83 37.30
CA ALA A 167 -1.84 -1.83 38.05
C ALA A 167 -3.34 -1.59 37.93
N ALA A 168 -4.09 -2.66 37.72
CA ALA A 168 -5.55 -2.62 37.76
C ALA A 168 -6.08 -2.30 39.17
N ASN A 169 -7.27 -1.71 39.23
CA ASN A 169 -7.89 -1.33 40.50
C ASN A 169 -8.33 -2.55 41.33
N ASP A 170 -8.90 -3.56 40.66
CA ASP A 170 -9.59 -4.67 41.32
C ASP A 170 -9.04 -6.06 40.88
N SER A 171 -7.86 -6.10 40.27
CA SER A 171 -7.26 -7.33 39.73
C SER A 171 -5.73 -7.27 39.85
N PRO A 172 -5.05 -8.41 40.00
CA PRO A 172 -3.60 -8.46 39.93
C PRO A 172 -3.05 -8.31 38.50
N THR A 173 -3.92 -8.05 37.51
CA THR A 173 -3.54 -7.95 36.11
C THR A 173 -2.78 -6.66 35.85
N ASP A 174 -1.61 -6.78 35.21
CA ASP A 174 -0.82 -5.64 34.73
C ASP A 174 -1.35 -5.14 33.39
N LEU A 175 -1.20 -3.81 33.12
CA LEU A 175 -1.59 -3.17 31.87
C LEU A 175 -0.92 -3.80 30.65
N ALA A 176 0.31 -4.28 30.80
CA ALA A 176 1.08 -4.94 29.74
C ALA A 176 0.38 -6.19 29.16
N ALA A 177 -0.56 -6.80 29.92
CA ALA A 177 -1.33 -7.97 29.46
C ALA A 177 -2.20 -7.65 28.24
N PHE A 178 -2.59 -6.40 28.03
CA PHE A 178 -3.47 -5.97 26.93
C PHE A 178 -2.71 -5.62 25.65
N GLY A 179 -1.39 -5.42 25.71
CA GLY A 179 -0.57 -4.94 24.61
C GLY A 179 -0.95 -3.50 24.22
N PHE A 180 -0.52 -3.06 23.05
CA PHE A 180 -0.84 -1.73 22.52
C PHE A 180 -0.86 -1.73 20.98
N LEU A 181 -1.42 -0.69 20.40
CA LEU A 181 -1.55 -0.45 18.96
C LEU A 181 -0.51 0.60 18.54
N PRO A 182 0.62 0.21 17.93
CA PRO A 182 1.64 1.17 17.54
C PRO A 182 1.10 2.14 16.50
N LEU A 183 1.29 3.45 16.77
CA LEU A 183 0.92 4.49 15.84
C LEU A 183 2.04 4.73 14.82
N ARG A 184 1.68 5.06 13.59
CA ARG A 184 2.62 5.40 12.52
C ARG A 184 2.30 6.76 11.93
N GLU A 185 3.30 7.61 11.79
CA GLU A 185 3.17 8.93 11.18
C GLU A 185 2.94 8.86 9.65
N THR A 186 3.32 7.75 9.02
CA THR A 186 3.26 7.57 7.57
C THR A 186 1.88 7.92 7.02
N LYS A 187 1.83 8.77 6.00
CA LYS A 187 0.61 9.07 5.23
C LYS A 187 0.32 7.94 4.25
N GLY A 188 -0.95 7.80 3.83
CA GLY A 188 -1.34 6.81 2.83
C GLY A 188 -1.68 5.43 3.39
N LYS A 189 -1.99 5.33 4.70
CA LYS A 189 -2.41 4.07 5.33
C LYS A 189 -3.75 3.53 4.83
N VAL A 190 -4.53 4.33 4.11
CA VAL A 190 -5.83 3.97 3.55
C VAL A 190 -6.13 4.83 2.31
N LEU A 191 -6.84 4.25 1.35
CA LEU A 191 -7.29 4.88 0.11
C LEU A 191 -8.82 4.97 0.04
N VAL A 192 -9.32 5.88 -0.81
CA VAL A 192 -10.76 5.92 -1.12
C VAL A 192 -11.16 4.61 -1.79
N GLY A 193 -12.23 3.99 -1.29
CA GLY A 193 -12.74 2.71 -1.77
C GLY A 193 -12.29 1.49 -0.96
N GLU A 194 -11.20 1.57 -0.17
CA GLU A 194 -10.79 0.49 0.74
C GLU A 194 -11.78 0.29 1.88
N TYR A 195 -11.79 -0.91 2.43
CA TYR A 195 -12.54 -1.21 3.64
C TYR A 195 -11.73 -0.87 4.89
N VAL A 196 -12.43 -0.52 5.96
CA VAL A 196 -11.87 -0.29 7.28
C VAL A 196 -12.65 -1.09 8.33
N ALA A 197 -12.00 -1.40 9.44
CA ALA A 197 -12.62 -2.02 10.59
C ALA A 197 -12.63 -1.06 11.78
N VAL A 198 -13.66 -1.11 12.61
CA VAL A 198 -13.75 -0.30 13.84
C VAL A 198 -14.04 -1.21 15.03
N ILE A 199 -13.20 -1.15 16.05
CA ILE A 199 -13.46 -1.84 17.33
C ILE A 199 -13.90 -0.78 18.35
N GLN A 200 -15.08 -0.96 18.94
CA GLN A 200 -15.76 0.11 19.67
C GLN A 200 -16.61 -0.44 20.83
N HIS A 201 -17.06 0.47 21.70
CA HIS A 201 -18.02 0.20 22.78
C HIS A 201 -19.31 1.01 22.59
N PRO A 202 -20.18 0.67 21.61
CA PRO A 202 -21.38 1.44 21.30
C PRO A 202 -22.34 1.43 22.50
N GLY A 203 -22.85 2.61 22.88
CA GLY A 203 -23.70 2.76 24.06
C GLY A 203 -23.02 2.43 25.39
N GLY A 204 -21.69 2.28 25.44
CA GLY A 204 -20.97 1.73 26.59
C GLY A 204 -21.19 0.22 26.79
N ALA A 205 -21.76 -0.47 25.81
CA ALA A 205 -21.99 -1.91 25.81
C ALA A 205 -20.69 -2.72 25.67
N PRO A 206 -20.72 -4.05 25.80
CA PRO A 206 -19.60 -4.93 25.49
C PRO A 206 -19.02 -4.65 24.10
N LYS A 207 -17.72 -4.83 23.96
CA LYS A 207 -16.94 -4.58 22.76
C LYS A 207 -17.61 -5.15 21.50
N LYS A 208 -17.71 -4.34 20.46
CA LYS A 208 -18.23 -4.73 19.15
C LYS A 208 -17.20 -4.40 18.07
N ILE A 209 -17.27 -5.13 16.96
CA ILE A 209 -16.49 -4.86 15.77
C ILE A 209 -17.40 -4.60 14.58
N ALA A 210 -17.16 -3.53 13.86
CA ALA A 210 -17.77 -3.25 12.58
C ALA A 210 -16.79 -3.64 11.45
N LEU A 211 -17.18 -4.63 10.62
CA LEU A 211 -16.38 -5.19 9.53
C LEU A 211 -17.07 -5.09 8.17
N ARG A 212 -18.38 -4.77 8.14
CA ARG A 212 -19.19 -4.82 6.92
C ARG A 212 -19.58 -3.43 6.48
N ASN A 213 -19.57 -3.21 5.15
CA ASN A 213 -19.96 -1.95 4.51
C ASN A 213 -19.17 -0.72 4.98
N ASN A 214 -17.99 -0.92 5.54
CA ASN A 214 -17.14 0.12 6.10
C ASN A 214 -16.16 0.62 5.05
N ARG A 215 -16.62 1.41 4.08
CA ARG A 215 -15.83 1.88 2.96
C ARG A 215 -15.35 3.30 3.18
N VAL A 216 -14.06 3.56 2.91
CA VAL A 216 -13.52 4.92 2.86
C VAL A 216 -14.12 5.65 1.66
N VAL A 217 -14.74 6.79 1.93
CA VAL A 217 -15.44 7.59 0.90
C VAL A 217 -14.71 8.89 0.56
N ASP A 218 -13.88 9.42 1.46
CA ASP A 218 -13.01 10.57 1.20
C ASP A 218 -11.82 10.63 2.17
N VAL A 219 -10.69 11.22 1.74
CA VAL A 219 -9.49 11.42 2.55
C VAL A 219 -9.04 12.88 2.44
N PHE A 220 -9.06 13.59 3.58
CA PHE A 220 -8.62 14.99 3.73
C PHE A 220 -7.19 15.05 4.32
N ASP A 221 -6.68 16.24 4.54
CA ASP A 221 -5.36 16.40 5.15
C ASP A 221 -5.33 15.85 6.58
N ASP A 222 -6.32 16.19 7.42
CA ASP A 222 -6.38 15.78 8.83
C ASP A 222 -7.48 14.76 9.13
N PHE A 223 -8.41 14.52 8.20
CA PHE A 223 -9.59 13.70 8.45
C PHE A 223 -9.77 12.62 7.37
N VAL A 224 -10.54 11.60 7.70
CA VAL A 224 -11.01 10.56 6.77
C VAL A 224 -12.49 10.31 6.98
N HIS A 225 -13.25 10.24 5.87
CA HIS A 225 -14.65 9.86 5.89
C HIS A 225 -14.82 8.40 5.45
N TYR A 226 -15.66 7.67 6.15
CA TYR A 226 -15.96 6.26 5.85
C TYR A 226 -17.40 5.93 6.25
N THR A 227 -17.98 4.95 5.57
CA THR A 227 -19.26 4.38 5.97
C THR A 227 -19.00 3.32 7.03
N THR A 228 -19.74 3.31 8.12
CA THR A 228 -19.74 2.23 9.12
C THR A 228 -20.91 2.42 10.07
N ASP A 229 -21.32 1.33 10.71
CA ASP A 229 -22.29 1.38 11.80
C ASP A 229 -21.56 1.75 13.10
N THR A 230 -21.76 2.98 13.53
CA THR A 230 -21.28 3.48 14.83
C THR A 230 -22.45 4.05 15.60
N ASP A 231 -22.33 4.03 16.94
CA ASP A 231 -23.32 4.56 17.85
C ASP A 231 -22.61 5.39 18.94
N ARG A 232 -23.33 6.09 19.76
CA ARG A 232 -22.80 6.81 20.93
C ARG A 232 -21.88 5.88 21.73
N GLY A 233 -20.78 6.40 22.24
CA GLY A 233 -19.75 5.60 22.92
C GLY A 233 -18.68 5.01 21.98
N ALA A 234 -18.88 5.11 20.66
CA ALA A 234 -17.84 4.81 19.67
C ALA A 234 -16.75 5.88 19.58
N SER A 235 -17.01 7.10 20.05
CA SER A 235 -16.04 8.20 20.10
C SER A 235 -14.74 7.74 20.78
N GLY A 236 -13.59 7.97 20.11
CA GLY A 236 -12.28 7.48 20.56
C GLY A 236 -11.93 6.07 20.10
N ALA A 237 -12.76 5.43 19.27
CA ALA A 237 -12.48 4.11 18.72
C ALA A 237 -11.36 4.15 17.65
N PRO A 238 -10.46 3.16 17.61
CA PRO A 238 -9.50 3.02 16.54
C PRO A 238 -10.19 2.54 15.26
N VAL A 239 -9.82 3.17 14.15
CA VAL A 239 -10.20 2.76 12.79
C VAL A 239 -9.00 2.08 12.15
N PHE A 240 -9.17 0.86 11.67
CA PHE A 240 -8.09 0.02 11.14
C PHE A 240 -8.24 -0.19 9.64
N ASN A 241 -7.10 -0.34 8.96
CA ASN A 241 -7.05 -0.94 7.63
C ASN A 241 -7.00 -2.48 7.72
N ASP A 242 -6.97 -3.17 6.56
CA ASP A 242 -6.91 -4.64 6.49
C ASP A 242 -5.64 -5.26 7.10
N GLN A 243 -4.60 -4.49 7.39
CA GLN A 243 -3.40 -4.94 8.10
C GLN A 243 -3.45 -4.65 9.61
N TRP A 244 -4.62 -4.29 10.13
CA TRP A 244 -4.84 -3.92 11.54
C TRP A 244 -3.96 -2.77 12.02
N GLN A 245 -3.55 -1.89 11.10
CA GLN A 245 -2.88 -0.63 11.45
C GLN A 245 -3.93 0.43 11.74
N VAL A 246 -3.73 1.21 12.79
CA VAL A 246 -4.63 2.31 13.11
C VAL A 246 -4.43 3.44 12.08
N VAL A 247 -5.49 3.76 11.35
CA VAL A 247 -5.51 4.81 10.32
C VAL A 247 -6.12 6.10 10.81
N ALA A 248 -7.12 5.99 11.69
CA ALA A 248 -7.79 7.15 12.26
C ALA A 248 -8.34 6.88 13.67
N LEU A 249 -8.63 7.97 14.38
CA LEU A 249 -9.39 8.04 15.62
C LEU A 249 -10.82 8.47 15.29
N HIS A 250 -11.80 7.60 15.49
CA HIS A 250 -13.22 7.92 15.25
C HIS A 250 -13.70 9.04 16.18
N HIS A 251 -14.36 10.07 15.62
CA HIS A 251 -14.76 11.19 16.46
C HIS A 251 -16.15 11.77 16.16
N ALA A 252 -16.68 11.66 14.95
CA ALA A 252 -17.94 12.31 14.61
C ALA A 252 -18.73 11.52 13.56
N GLY A 253 -20.07 11.73 13.57
CA GLY A 253 -20.98 11.26 12.55
C GLY A 253 -21.37 12.36 11.57
N VAL A 254 -21.39 12.05 10.27
CA VAL A 254 -21.86 12.96 9.22
C VAL A 254 -23.38 12.79 9.04
N LYS A 255 -24.17 13.65 9.68
CA LYS A 255 -25.63 13.61 9.60
C LYS A 255 -26.13 13.93 8.19
N LYS A 256 -27.07 13.14 7.70
CA LYS A 256 -27.74 13.40 6.42
C LYS A 256 -28.58 14.67 6.52
N ARG A 257 -28.46 15.57 5.52
CA ARG A 257 -29.20 16.83 5.46
C ARG A 257 -29.92 16.96 4.11
N ASP A 258 -31.06 17.69 4.13
CA ASP A 258 -31.75 18.11 2.92
C ASP A 258 -31.06 19.34 2.28
N ALA A 259 -31.63 19.84 1.17
CA ALA A 259 -31.13 21.02 0.47
C ALA A 259 -31.26 22.32 1.29
N ALA A 260 -32.14 22.36 2.28
CA ALA A 260 -32.32 23.48 3.20
C ALA A 260 -31.41 23.41 4.43
N GLY A 261 -30.61 22.30 4.56
CA GLY A 261 -29.68 22.09 5.67
C GLY A 261 -30.31 21.40 6.90
N ASN A 262 -31.59 21.00 6.84
CA ASN A 262 -32.23 20.29 7.94
C ASN A 262 -31.69 18.86 8.06
N VAL A 263 -31.50 18.38 9.30
CA VAL A 263 -31.11 16.98 9.55
C VAL A 263 -32.29 16.07 9.20
N LEU A 264 -32.00 14.96 8.53
CA LEU A 264 -33.03 13.96 8.16
C LEU A 264 -33.01 12.76 9.10
N ALA A 265 -34.18 12.22 9.34
CA ALA A 265 -34.37 10.92 9.98
C ALA A 265 -34.15 9.77 8.96
N VAL A 266 -34.02 8.54 9.46
CA VAL A 266 -33.80 7.31 8.65
C VAL A 266 -34.95 7.04 7.66
N ASP A 267 -36.17 7.53 7.93
CA ASP A 267 -37.32 7.46 7.04
C ASP A 267 -37.38 8.62 6.01
N GLY A 268 -36.41 9.53 6.05
CA GLY A 268 -36.32 10.68 5.16
C GLY A 268 -37.07 11.93 5.61
N ALA A 269 -37.82 11.86 6.70
CA ALA A 269 -38.46 13.04 7.30
C ALA A 269 -37.42 14.00 7.90
N VAL A 270 -37.77 15.29 8.06
CA VAL A 270 -36.94 16.22 8.83
C VAL A 270 -36.93 15.77 10.29
N TRP A 271 -35.71 15.49 10.79
CA TRP A 271 -35.53 15.05 12.17
C TRP A 271 -35.80 16.18 13.16
N THR A 272 -36.47 15.84 14.27
CA THR A 272 -36.67 16.72 15.40
C THR A 272 -36.27 16.03 16.71
N PRO A 273 -35.88 16.77 17.78
CA PRO A 273 -35.46 16.18 19.04
C PRO A 273 -36.45 15.20 19.69
N VAL A 274 -37.73 15.34 19.43
CA VAL A 274 -38.77 14.45 19.94
C VAL A 274 -38.69 13.04 19.35
N MET A 275 -38.09 12.89 18.17
CA MET A 275 -37.92 11.58 17.49
C MET A 275 -36.84 10.70 18.14
N GLY A 276 -35.98 11.27 18.98
CA GLY A 276 -34.80 10.57 19.50
C GLY A 276 -33.66 10.61 18.51
N GLU A 277 -32.42 10.48 19.02
CA GLU A 277 -31.21 10.55 18.19
C GLU A 277 -30.95 9.27 17.39
N ASP A 278 -31.47 8.14 17.85
CA ASP A 278 -31.47 6.84 17.15
C ASP A 278 -32.18 6.90 15.79
N ARG A 279 -33.03 7.93 15.59
CA ARG A 279 -33.72 8.16 14.32
C ARG A 279 -32.92 9.03 13.34
N ILE A 280 -31.78 9.58 13.70
CA ILE A 280 -30.96 10.39 12.79
C ILE A 280 -30.37 9.51 11.67
N ALA A 281 -30.51 9.97 10.43
CA ALA A 281 -29.84 9.35 9.31
C ALA A 281 -28.39 9.89 9.19
N TYR A 282 -27.43 8.99 9.05
CA TYR A 282 -26.03 9.31 8.78
C TYR A 282 -25.66 8.92 7.35
N VAL A 283 -24.75 9.65 6.73
CA VAL A 283 -24.22 9.38 5.39
C VAL A 283 -22.78 8.90 5.40
N ALA A 284 -22.05 9.19 6.46
CA ALA A 284 -20.69 8.76 6.73
C ALA A 284 -20.33 8.97 8.20
N ASN A 285 -19.19 8.48 8.60
CA ASN A 285 -18.50 8.84 9.84
C ASN A 285 -17.18 9.57 9.48
N GLU A 286 -16.67 10.33 10.44
CA GLU A 286 -15.40 11.02 10.33
C GLU A 286 -14.43 10.52 11.42
N GLY A 287 -13.17 10.33 11.04
CA GLY A 287 -12.10 10.06 11.97
C GLY A 287 -10.92 11.01 11.72
N VAL A 288 -10.22 11.34 12.80
CA VAL A 288 -8.98 12.13 12.73
C VAL A 288 -7.84 11.22 12.32
N ARG A 289 -7.09 11.61 11.31
CA ARG A 289 -5.97 10.79 10.81
C ARG A 289 -4.86 10.68 11.84
N ILE A 290 -4.40 9.46 12.08
CA ILE A 290 -3.28 9.22 13.02
C ILE A 290 -2.02 9.95 12.61
N SER A 291 -1.74 10.11 11.31
CA SER A 291 -0.59 10.89 10.83
C SER A 291 -0.63 12.36 11.28
N SER A 292 -1.81 12.96 11.37
CA SER A 292 -1.97 14.35 11.82
C SER A 292 -1.82 14.47 13.35
N ILE A 293 -2.36 13.51 14.10
CA ILE A 293 -2.14 13.43 15.56
C ILE A 293 -0.65 13.27 15.87
N MET A 294 0.05 12.35 15.17
CA MET A 294 1.48 12.12 15.36
C MET A 294 2.31 13.36 15.03
N ALA A 295 2.02 14.03 13.90
CA ALA A 295 2.70 15.28 13.52
C ALA A 295 2.49 16.40 14.56
N HIS A 296 1.27 16.51 15.11
CA HIS A 296 0.98 17.47 16.18
C HIS A 296 1.78 17.17 17.45
N LEU A 297 1.82 15.90 17.90
CA LEU A 297 2.58 15.50 19.09
C LEU A 297 4.09 15.69 18.90
N GLN A 298 4.64 15.40 17.73
CA GLN A 298 6.04 15.62 17.40
C GLN A 298 6.39 17.12 17.41
N ALA A 299 5.54 17.96 16.83
CA ALA A 299 5.72 19.41 16.85
C ALA A 299 5.68 19.96 18.29
N ALA A 300 4.76 19.47 19.12
CA ALA A 300 4.67 19.85 20.54
C ALA A 300 5.90 19.37 21.32
N ALA A 301 6.41 18.17 21.07
CA ALA A 301 7.63 17.65 21.69
C ALA A 301 8.86 18.49 21.31
N ALA A 302 9.01 18.84 20.04
CA ALA A 302 10.08 19.70 19.54
C ALA A 302 10.03 21.12 20.11
N GLY A 303 8.82 21.62 20.46
CA GLY A 303 8.60 22.91 21.10
C GLY A 303 9.02 22.98 22.60
N GLY A 304 9.41 21.87 23.22
CA GLY A 304 9.94 21.83 24.58
C GLY A 304 8.91 22.00 25.69
N GLY A 305 7.62 21.72 25.42
CA GLY A 305 6.51 21.88 26.38
C GLY A 305 6.36 20.74 27.40
N PHE A 306 7.22 19.69 27.35
CA PHE A 306 7.11 18.49 28.18
C PHE A 306 8.27 18.35 29.15
N THR A 307 8.01 17.76 30.31
CA THR A 307 9.06 17.36 31.27
C THR A 307 9.92 16.24 30.70
N ALA A 308 11.07 15.93 31.28
CA ALA A 308 11.92 14.82 30.85
C ALA A 308 11.18 13.47 30.90
N GLU A 309 10.35 13.23 31.92
CA GLU A 309 9.54 12.02 32.05
C GLU A 309 8.47 11.94 30.95
N GLN A 310 7.77 13.05 30.67
CA GLN A 310 6.78 13.13 29.62
C GLN A 310 7.40 12.94 28.22
N SER A 311 8.60 13.50 28.03
CA SER A 311 9.36 13.29 26.77
C SER A 311 9.73 11.82 26.59
N ALA A 312 10.16 11.14 27.65
CA ALA A 312 10.44 9.70 27.59
C ALA A 312 9.20 8.85 27.20
N LEU A 313 8.01 9.23 27.68
CA LEU A 313 6.76 8.57 27.29
C LEU A 313 6.38 8.83 25.82
N LEU A 314 6.67 10.02 25.31
CA LEU A 314 6.51 10.33 23.88
C LEU A 314 7.55 9.60 23.03
N ASP A 315 8.79 9.50 23.49
CA ASP A 315 9.83 8.71 22.81
C ASP A 315 9.43 7.23 22.74
N GLU A 316 8.81 6.69 23.79
CA GLU A 316 8.22 5.34 23.78
C GLU A 316 7.10 5.20 22.74
N LEU A 317 6.24 6.22 22.59
CA LEU A 317 5.20 6.27 21.56
C LEU A 317 5.78 6.36 20.14
N PHE A 318 6.82 7.19 19.96
CA PHE A 318 7.46 7.42 18.66
C PHE A 318 8.40 6.28 18.25
N ALA A 319 9.01 5.59 19.22
CA ALA A 319 9.78 4.37 19.03
C ALA A 319 8.85 3.22 18.67
N ALA A 320 8.10 3.39 17.57
CA ALA A 320 7.29 2.27 17.06
C ALA A 320 8.17 1.04 16.96
N PRO A 321 7.79 -0.11 17.56
CA PRO A 321 8.54 -1.34 17.32
C PRO A 321 8.63 -1.53 15.81
N PRO A 322 9.80 -1.93 15.29
CA PRO A 322 9.88 -2.35 13.90
C PRO A 322 8.72 -3.32 13.68
N PRO A 323 8.11 -3.35 12.48
CA PRO A 323 7.05 -4.31 12.21
C PRO A 323 7.55 -5.63 12.74
N THR A 324 6.87 -6.19 13.73
CA THR A 324 7.23 -7.51 14.25
C THR A 324 7.09 -8.45 13.05
N ALA A 325 8.18 -8.61 12.33
CA ALA A 325 8.40 -9.84 11.62
C ALA A 325 8.12 -10.92 12.68
N PRO A 326 7.23 -11.89 12.43
CA PRO A 326 6.96 -12.94 13.38
C PRO A 326 8.31 -13.44 13.84
N ALA A 327 8.59 -13.35 15.15
CA ALA A 327 9.84 -13.80 15.72
C ALA A 327 10.02 -15.25 15.31
N GLY A 328 10.98 -15.54 14.42
CA GLY A 328 11.39 -16.90 14.11
C GLY A 328 10.53 -17.66 13.12
N GLY A 329 9.88 -17.01 12.14
CA GLY A 329 9.54 -17.73 10.92
C GLY A 329 10.84 -18.24 10.27
N PRO A 330 10.88 -19.49 9.75
CA PRO A 330 12.05 -19.96 9.02
C PRO A 330 12.40 -18.94 7.94
N ALA A 331 13.70 -18.64 7.79
CA ALA A 331 14.18 -17.74 6.73
C ALA A 331 13.45 -18.14 5.44
N ARG A 332 12.80 -17.16 4.76
CA ARG A 332 12.02 -17.40 3.54
C ARG A 332 12.88 -18.22 2.58
N VAL A 333 12.67 -19.52 2.58
CA VAL A 333 13.27 -20.41 1.60
C VAL A 333 12.40 -20.22 0.36
N LEU A 334 12.91 -19.51 -0.63
CA LEU A 334 12.24 -19.41 -1.92
C LEU A 334 12.02 -20.84 -2.43
N ALA A 335 10.76 -21.18 -2.64
CA ALA A 335 10.43 -22.45 -3.27
C ALA A 335 11.04 -22.42 -4.69
N THR A 336 11.99 -23.29 -4.94
CA THR A 336 12.60 -23.47 -6.27
C THR A 336 12.16 -24.80 -6.84
N ALA A 337 11.85 -24.81 -8.11
CA ALA A 337 11.52 -26.01 -8.85
C ALA A 337 12.33 -26.11 -10.14
N GLU A 338 12.37 -27.26 -10.72
CA GLU A 338 13.01 -27.50 -12.01
C GLU A 338 11.93 -27.86 -13.05
N ARG A 339 12.08 -27.31 -14.25
CA ARG A 339 11.27 -27.66 -15.40
C ARG A 339 12.07 -28.53 -16.36
N SER A 340 11.38 -29.44 -17.07
CA SER A 340 12.03 -30.23 -18.10
C SER A 340 12.28 -29.39 -19.37
N LEU A 341 13.30 -29.72 -20.14
CA LEU A 341 13.56 -29.11 -21.45
C LEU A 341 12.38 -29.25 -22.42
N GLU A 342 11.62 -30.33 -22.31
CA GLU A 342 10.47 -30.62 -23.16
C GLU A 342 9.35 -29.59 -23.02
N PHE A 343 9.23 -28.98 -21.85
CA PHE A 343 8.27 -27.90 -21.59
C PHE A 343 8.40 -26.76 -22.60
N PHE A 344 9.62 -26.45 -23.02
CA PHE A 344 9.92 -25.31 -23.90
C PHE A 344 9.87 -25.62 -25.40
N PHE A 345 9.65 -26.87 -25.82
CA PHE A 345 9.72 -27.24 -27.24
C PHE A 345 8.61 -26.65 -28.12
N LYS A 346 7.49 -26.29 -27.55
CA LYS A 346 6.33 -25.76 -28.26
C LYS A 346 5.96 -24.33 -27.88
N VAL A 347 6.83 -23.68 -27.09
CA VAL A 347 6.58 -22.31 -26.65
C VAL A 347 6.94 -21.34 -27.77
N LYS A 348 6.06 -20.37 -28.01
CA LYS A 348 6.31 -19.25 -28.91
C LYS A 348 6.59 -18.01 -28.06
N GLY A 349 7.75 -17.42 -28.23
CA GLY A 349 8.19 -16.23 -27.56
C GLY A 349 7.53 -14.95 -28.07
N TYR A 350 8.26 -13.87 -27.99
CA TYR A 350 7.90 -12.59 -28.57
C TYR A 350 7.67 -12.73 -30.10
N ASP A 351 6.52 -12.25 -30.57
CA ASP A 351 6.21 -12.20 -31.99
C ASP A 351 6.46 -10.78 -32.55
N PRO A 352 7.47 -10.60 -33.42
CA PRO A 352 7.78 -9.29 -33.99
C PRO A 352 6.69 -8.75 -34.93
N ARG A 353 5.70 -9.54 -35.33
CA ARG A 353 4.56 -9.12 -36.15
C ARG A 353 3.27 -8.95 -35.37
N PHE A 354 3.33 -9.06 -34.05
CA PHE A 354 2.17 -8.99 -33.17
C PHE A 354 1.34 -7.70 -33.34
N LEU A 355 1.99 -6.57 -33.55
CA LEU A 355 1.34 -5.27 -33.76
C LEU A 355 0.84 -5.07 -35.21
N GLY A 356 1.16 -5.98 -36.14
CA GLY A 356 0.97 -5.81 -37.58
C GLY A 356 2.25 -5.29 -38.24
N PRO A 357 2.64 -4.02 -38.04
CA PRO A 357 4.00 -3.59 -38.38
C PRO A 357 5.05 -4.41 -37.64
N ARG A 358 6.16 -4.68 -38.32
CA ARG A 358 7.22 -5.49 -37.74
C ARG A 358 8.06 -4.67 -36.75
N VAL A 359 8.18 -5.19 -35.51
CA VAL A 359 8.98 -4.63 -34.42
C VAL A 359 9.99 -5.69 -34.00
N GLU A 360 11.25 -5.49 -34.35
CA GLU A 360 12.31 -6.45 -34.08
C GLU A 360 12.76 -6.41 -32.63
N LEU A 361 13.40 -7.49 -32.16
CA LEU A 361 14.15 -7.47 -30.91
C LEU A 361 15.30 -6.46 -31.00
N PRO A 362 15.67 -5.79 -29.90
CA PRO A 362 16.83 -4.92 -29.85
C PRO A 362 18.09 -5.67 -30.30
N ALA A 363 18.88 -5.05 -31.16
CA ALA A 363 20.16 -5.60 -31.59
C ALA A 363 21.26 -5.34 -30.55
N LEU A 364 22.09 -6.34 -30.35
CA LEU A 364 23.25 -6.29 -29.45
C LEU A 364 24.50 -5.85 -30.20
N SER A 365 25.34 -5.04 -29.56
CA SER A 365 26.67 -4.74 -30.08
C SER A 365 27.56 -6.02 -30.15
N PRO A 366 28.63 -6.04 -30.96
CA PRO A 366 29.54 -7.18 -31.01
C PRO A 366 30.13 -7.58 -29.63
N ALA A 367 30.40 -6.62 -28.76
CA ALA A 367 30.89 -6.87 -27.41
C ALA A 367 29.81 -7.55 -26.52
N GLN A 368 28.59 -7.10 -26.62
CA GLN A 368 27.45 -7.72 -25.91
C GLN A 368 27.18 -9.13 -26.46
N MET A 369 27.20 -9.32 -27.77
CA MET A 369 27.05 -10.64 -28.40
C MET A 369 28.08 -11.66 -27.93
N ALA A 370 29.31 -11.22 -27.66
CA ALA A 370 30.36 -12.08 -27.11
C ALA A 370 30.11 -12.48 -25.64
N ASP A 371 29.29 -11.70 -24.90
CA ASP A 371 28.96 -11.94 -23.51
C ASP A 371 27.51 -12.45 -23.32
N VAL A 372 26.83 -12.85 -24.39
CA VAL A 372 25.50 -13.48 -24.28
C VAL A 372 25.64 -14.90 -23.73
N ALA A 373 24.81 -15.25 -22.76
CA ALA A 373 24.73 -16.61 -22.25
C ALA A 373 24.24 -17.57 -23.37
N GLN A 374 24.98 -18.64 -23.59
CA GLN A 374 24.71 -19.59 -24.67
C GLN A 374 23.78 -20.69 -24.17
N ARG A 375 22.78 -21.01 -24.96
CA ARG A 375 21.84 -22.11 -24.64
C ARG A 375 22.56 -23.46 -24.77
N LEU A 376 22.34 -24.33 -23.78
CA LEU A 376 22.92 -25.68 -23.74
C LEU A 376 22.40 -26.59 -24.85
N ASP A 377 21.22 -26.29 -25.43
CA ASP A 377 20.63 -27.03 -26.53
C ASP A 377 21.13 -26.56 -27.93
N GLY A 378 22.03 -25.56 -27.96
CA GLY A 378 22.60 -25.03 -29.19
C GLY A 378 21.64 -24.25 -30.11
N ARG A 379 20.44 -23.93 -29.65
CA ARG A 379 19.40 -23.25 -30.44
C ARG A 379 19.46 -21.73 -30.33
N GLY A 380 20.64 -21.16 -30.50
CA GLY A 380 20.82 -19.71 -30.40
C GLY A 380 20.91 -19.20 -28.97
N ASN A 381 20.51 -17.94 -28.74
CA ASN A 381 20.68 -17.23 -27.47
C ASN A 381 19.42 -16.54 -26.97
N VAL A 382 18.28 -16.72 -27.63
CA VAL A 382 16.98 -16.20 -27.22
C VAL A 382 16.23 -17.28 -26.45
N LEU A 383 15.81 -16.98 -25.24
CA LEU A 383 14.96 -17.82 -24.41
C LEU A 383 13.50 -17.46 -24.69
N GLU A 384 12.74 -18.38 -25.27
CA GLU A 384 11.34 -18.19 -25.58
C GLU A 384 10.45 -18.72 -24.46
N TYR A 385 9.54 -17.89 -23.98
CA TYR A 385 8.47 -18.18 -23.03
C TYR A 385 7.14 -17.82 -23.66
N VAL A 386 6.03 -18.18 -23.01
CA VAL A 386 4.71 -17.86 -23.59
C VAL A 386 4.51 -16.34 -23.66
N HIS A 387 4.42 -15.82 -24.89
CA HIS A 387 4.22 -14.42 -25.26
C HIS A 387 5.39 -13.47 -24.95
N PHE A 388 6.51 -13.96 -24.47
CA PHE A 388 7.69 -13.14 -24.23
C PHE A 388 9.01 -13.89 -24.48
N SER A 389 10.08 -13.14 -24.64
CA SER A 389 11.43 -13.66 -24.83
C SER A 389 12.44 -12.92 -23.98
N VAL A 390 13.56 -13.59 -23.67
CA VAL A 390 14.63 -13.07 -22.82
C VAL A 390 15.99 -13.31 -23.50
N VAL A 391 16.89 -12.33 -23.43
CA VAL A 391 18.30 -12.47 -23.83
C VAL A 391 19.19 -12.18 -22.64
N MET A 392 20.01 -13.16 -22.23
CA MET A 392 20.79 -13.11 -20.99
C MET A 392 22.22 -12.62 -21.20
N CYS A 393 22.69 -11.75 -20.32
CA CYS A 393 24.08 -11.37 -20.16
C CYS A 393 24.78 -12.38 -19.23
N ARG A 394 25.80 -13.09 -19.73
CA ARG A 394 26.53 -14.11 -18.99
C ARG A 394 27.28 -13.52 -17.80
N SER A 395 28.07 -12.45 -18.02
CA SER A 395 28.88 -11.86 -16.96
C SER A 395 28.08 -11.24 -15.83
N ARG A 396 26.85 -10.77 -16.12
CA ARG A 396 25.92 -10.19 -15.13
C ARG A 396 24.95 -11.21 -14.56
N ARG A 397 24.75 -12.35 -15.24
CA ARG A 397 23.76 -13.38 -14.88
C ARG A 397 22.31 -12.87 -14.81
N MET A 398 22.02 -11.82 -15.58
CA MET A 398 20.75 -11.12 -15.72
C MET A 398 20.44 -10.88 -17.19
N ALA A 399 19.18 -10.58 -17.53
CA ALA A 399 18.84 -10.26 -18.89
C ALA A 399 19.49 -8.95 -19.37
N TYR A 400 19.99 -8.92 -20.61
CA TYR A 400 20.22 -7.67 -21.33
C TYR A 400 18.89 -6.97 -21.56
N PHE A 401 17.89 -7.74 -22.00
CA PHE A 401 16.52 -7.28 -22.17
C PHE A 401 15.55 -8.45 -22.17
N THR A 402 14.31 -8.11 -21.91
CA THR A 402 13.12 -8.93 -22.16
C THR A 402 12.25 -8.24 -23.21
N ALA A 403 11.42 -9.01 -23.93
CA ALA A 403 10.47 -8.52 -24.90
C ALA A 403 9.13 -9.24 -24.72
N VAL A 404 8.02 -8.54 -24.52
CA VAL A 404 6.68 -9.11 -24.29
C VAL A 404 5.65 -8.52 -25.23
N ASN A 405 4.69 -9.35 -25.65
CA ASN A 405 3.49 -8.93 -26.35
C ASN A 405 2.30 -8.95 -25.39
N ILE A 406 1.52 -7.89 -25.35
CA ILE A 406 0.34 -7.71 -24.51
C ILE A 406 -0.88 -7.52 -25.43
N ASP A 407 -1.86 -8.43 -25.34
CA ASP A 407 -3.14 -8.32 -26.07
C ASP A 407 -4.24 -7.91 -25.07
N GLY A 408 -4.53 -6.61 -25.01
CA GLY A 408 -5.50 -6.03 -24.08
C GLY A 408 -6.89 -6.66 -24.22
N LYS A 409 -7.30 -6.99 -25.45
CA LYS A 409 -8.60 -7.64 -25.71
C LYS A 409 -8.74 -9.04 -25.13
N GLN A 410 -7.61 -9.72 -24.87
CA GLN A 410 -7.59 -11.12 -24.45
C GLN A 410 -7.01 -11.33 -23.07
N ILE A 411 -6.73 -10.25 -22.31
CA ILE A 411 -6.21 -10.31 -20.94
C ILE A 411 -7.10 -11.19 -20.06
N LYS A 412 -6.48 -11.95 -19.18
CA LYS A 412 -7.15 -12.82 -18.22
C LYS A 412 -6.67 -12.54 -16.80
N SER A 413 -7.60 -12.53 -15.87
CA SER A 413 -7.29 -12.53 -14.45
C SER A 413 -6.99 -13.95 -14.00
N ILE A 414 -5.79 -14.16 -13.44
CA ILE A 414 -5.39 -15.45 -12.85
C ILE A 414 -5.07 -15.18 -11.39
N PRO A 415 -5.72 -15.89 -10.45
CA PRO A 415 -5.42 -15.78 -9.03
C PRO A 415 -3.93 -15.99 -8.77
N ARG A 416 -3.36 -15.23 -7.85
CA ARG A 416 -1.99 -15.40 -7.44
C ARG A 416 -1.90 -16.63 -6.51
N ASP A 417 -1.10 -17.60 -6.90
CA ASP A 417 -0.70 -18.71 -6.06
C ASP A 417 0.69 -18.42 -5.44
N ARG A 418 1.24 -19.35 -4.66
CA ARG A 418 2.59 -19.23 -4.12
C ARG A 418 3.60 -19.03 -5.24
N ASP A 419 4.43 -18.01 -5.12
CA ASP A 419 5.51 -17.72 -6.05
C ASP A 419 6.56 -18.84 -5.98
N VAL A 420 6.59 -19.71 -6.99
CA VAL A 420 7.61 -20.74 -7.16
C VAL A 420 8.54 -20.30 -8.28
N TRP A 421 9.81 -20.08 -7.96
CA TRP A 421 10.79 -19.61 -8.93
C TRP A 421 11.55 -20.77 -9.57
N TYR A 422 11.73 -20.69 -10.88
CA TYR A 422 12.38 -21.71 -11.69
C TYR A 422 13.71 -21.24 -12.24
N PHE A 423 14.71 -22.12 -12.19
CA PHE A 423 15.87 -21.98 -13.05
C PHE A 423 15.52 -22.45 -14.45
N ASP A 424 16.04 -21.78 -15.45
CA ASP A 424 15.85 -22.20 -16.85
C ASP A 424 16.86 -23.32 -17.19
N PRO A 425 16.42 -24.53 -17.51
CA PRO A 425 17.28 -25.66 -17.80
C PRO A 425 18.02 -25.52 -19.14
N ARG A 426 17.66 -24.53 -19.95
CA ARG A 426 18.32 -24.23 -21.23
C ARG A 426 19.63 -23.48 -21.04
N LEU A 427 19.91 -22.96 -19.85
CA LEU A 427 21.15 -22.25 -19.50
C LEU A 427 21.90 -22.94 -18.37
N SER A 428 23.24 -22.69 -18.31
CA SER A 428 24.01 -23.05 -17.12
C SER A 428 23.46 -22.35 -15.87
N ARG A 429 23.54 -23.04 -14.73
CA ARG A 429 23.26 -22.44 -13.43
C ARG A 429 24.14 -21.24 -13.13
N ASP A 430 25.37 -21.26 -13.61
CA ASP A 430 26.34 -20.18 -13.41
C ASP A 430 25.99 -18.91 -14.19
N ASP A 431 25.13 -19.02 -15.20
CA ASP A 431 24.66 -17.89 -15.99
C ASP A 431 23.34 -17.26 -15.45
N GLN A 432 22.87 -17.73 -14.30
CA GLN A 432 21.61 -17.28 -13.68
C GLN A 432 21.84 -16.85 -12.23
N ILE A 433 21.17 -15.78 -11.80
CA ILE A 433 21.07 -15.42 -10.39
C ILE A 433 20.02 -16.33 -9.74
N GLY A 434 20.33 -16.84 -8.56
CA GLY A 434 19.44 -17.71 -7.79
C GLY A 434 18.99 -17.08 -6.46
N PRO A 435 18.30 -17.86 -5.61
CA PRO A 435 17.73 -17.40 -4.35
C PRO A 435 18.76 -16.84 -3.36
N ASP A 436 20.04 -17.21 -3.49
CA ASP A 436 21.10 -16.79 -2.56
C ASP A 436 21.31 -15.27 -2.53
N LEU A 437 21.10 -14.60 -3.67
CA LEU A 437 21.18 -13.15 -3.74
C LEU A 437 20.09 -12.50 -2.87
N TYR A 438 18.88 -13.04 -2.87
CA TYR A 438 17.69 -12.45 -2.29
C TYR A 438 17.45 -12.86 -0.83
N ALA A 439 18.28 -13.74 -0.30
CA ALA A 439 18.13 -14.22 1.07
C ALA A 439 18.55 -13.15 2.10
N ARG A 440 17.66 -12.82 3.06
CA ARG A 440 17.93 -11.94 4.21
C ARG A 440 18.39 -10.52 3.84
N ASN A 441 17.74 -9.90 2.87
CA ASN A 441 17.98 -8.50 2.48
C ASN A 441 16.71 -7.85 1.93
N GLU A 442 16.79 -6.56 1.59
CA GLU A 442 15.69 -5.76 1.04
C GLU A 442 15.60 -5.82 -0.50
N LEU A 443 16.26 -6.79 -1.14
CA LEU A 443 16.17 -6.97 -2.58
C LEU A 443 15.06 -7.96 -2.93
N ASP A 444 14.17 -7.53 -3.81
CA ASP A 444 13.13 -8.36 -4.43
C ASP A 444 13.63 -8.97 -5.74
N GLN A 445 13.03 -10.10 -6.11
CA GLN A 445 13.08 -10.61 -7.48
C GLN A 445 12.16 -9.72 -8.34
N GLY A 446 12.69 -8.56 -8.78
CA GLY A 446 11.94 -7.66 -9.64
C GLY A 446 11.72 -8.27 -11.01
N HIS A 447 10.47 -8.53 -11.38
CA HIS A 447 10.11 -9.01 -12.70
C HIS A 447 10.50 -7.98 -13.76
N LEU A 448 11.14 -8.41 -14.85
CA LEU A 448 11.38 -7.57 -16.03
C LEU A 448 10.16 -7.59 -16.96
N VAL A 449 9.64 -8.77 -17.30
CA VAL A 449 8.28 -8.95 -17.82
C VAL A 449 7.36 -9.15 -16.62
N ARG A 450 6.47 -8.21 -16.40
CA ARG A 450 5.52 -8.26 -15.28
C ARG A 450 4.66 -9.53 -15.35
N ARG A 451 4.30 -10.08 -14.17
CA ARG A 451 3.50 -11.30 -14.05
C ARG A 451 2.24 -11.31 -14.94
N THR A 452 1.55 -10.19 -15.05
CA THR A 452 0.27 -10.08 -15.76
C THR A 452 0.38 -9.71 -17.23
N ASP A 453 1.53 -9.19 -17.69
CA ASP A 453 1.73 -8.75 -19.07
C ASP A 453 1.50 -9.85 -20.13
N PRO A 454 2.05 -11.07 -19.99
CA PRO A 454 1.84 -12.14 -20.95
C PRO A 454 0.54 -12.94 -20.73
N VAL A 455 -0.28 -12.57 -19.72
CA VAL A 455 -1.43 -13.37 -19.26
C VAL A 455 -2.67 -13.09 -20.11
N TRP A 456 -2.68 -13.58 -21.35
CA TRP A 456 -3.79 -13.44 -22.26
C TRP A 456 -4.01 -14.69 -23.12
N GLY A 457 -5.21 -14.81 -23.68
CA GLY A 457 -5.55 -15.92 -24.54
C GLY A 457 -5.62 -17.28 -23.82
N ARG A 458 -5.49 -18.38 -24.59
CA ARG A 458 -5.59 -19.76 -24.06
C ARG A 458 -4.44 -20.14 -23.12
N PRO A 459 -3.17 -19.80 -23.40
CA PRO A 459 -2.05 -20.23 -22.58
C PRO A 459 -1.78 -19.29 -21.36
N ALA A 460 -2.74 -18.47 -20.96
CA ALA A 460 -2.59 -17.46 -19.93
C ALA A 460 -2.00 -18.03 -18.60
N ALA A 461 -2.44 -19.21 -18.16
CA ALA A 461 -1.92 -19.84 -16.94
C ALA A 461 -0.42 -20.19 -17.08
N THR A 462 -0.04 -20.80 -18.19
CA THR A 462 1.38 -21.10 -18.47
C THR A 462 2.21 -19.82 -18.59
N ALA A 463 1.66 -18.79 -19.25
CA ALA A 463 2.33 -17.50 -19.36
C ALA A 463 2.58 -16.85 -18.01
N ASN A 464 1.61 -16.93 -17.07
CA ASN A 464 1.80 -16.48 -15.69
C ASN A 464 2.94 -17.23 -15.00
N GLU A 465 2.97 -18.57 -15.07
CA GLU A 465 4.02 -19.37 -14.47
C GLU A 465 5.39 -19.10 -15.10
N ASP A 466 5.45 -18.84 -16.41
CA ASP A 466 6.69 -18.54 -17.13
C ASP A 466 7.36 -17.27 -16.66
N THR A 467 6.63 -16.31 -16.12
CA THR A 467 7.23 -15.07 -15.58
C THR A 467 8.09 -15.31 -14.34
N PHE A 468 7.89 -16.42 -13.64
CA PHE A 468 8.66 -16.78 -12.43
C PHE A 468 9.95 -17.54 -12.71
N HIS A 469 10.59 -17.29 -13.84
CA HIS A 469 11.96 -17.76 -14.09
C HIS A 469 13.00 -16.72 -13.63
N PHE A 470 14.09 -17.20 -13.01
CA PHE A 470 15.21 -16.33 -12.59
C PHE A 470 15.82 -15.54 -13.75
N THR A 471 15.67 -15.99 -14.98
CA THR A 471 16.04 -15.26 -16.20
C THR A 471 15.19 -14.02 -16.45
N ASN A 472 13.98 -13.96 -15.88
CA ASN A 472 13.05 -12.84 -16.00
C ASN A 472 13.08 -11.90 -14.80
N CYS A 473 14.06 -12.01 -13.92
CA CYS A 473 14.15 -11.12 -12.78
C CYS A 473 15.52 -10.43 -12.67
N ALA A 474 15.51 -9.29 -12.01
CA ALA A 474 16.71 -8.56 -11.62
C ALA A 474 16.61 -8.14 -10.15
N PRO A 475 17.73 -7.95 -9.44
CA PRO A 475 17.71 -7.45 -8.08
C PRO A 475 17.24 -6.00 -8.07
N GLN A 476 16.04 -5.81 -7.56
CA GLN A 476 15.45 -4.50 -7.38
C GLN A 476 15.22 -4.26 -5.89
N HIS A 477 15.56 -3.07 -5.40
CA HIS A 477 15.22 -2.69 -4.06
C HIS A 477 13.69 -2.75 -3.90
N ALA A 478 13.20 -3.31 -2.79
CA ALA A 478 11.76 -3.53 -2.57
C ALA A 478 10.91 -2.27 -2.82
N ARG A 479 11.44 -1.09 -2.45
CA ARG A 479 10.77 0.20 -2.69
C ARG A 479 10.67 0.57 -4.18
N LEU A 480 11.68 0.26 -4.99
CA LEU A 480 11.62 0.49 -6.43
C LEU A 480 10.60 -0.45 -7.09
N ASN A 481 10.73 -1.74 -6.83
CA ASN A 481 9.93 -2.79 -7.43
C ASN A 481 8.42 -2.61 -7.14
N ARG A 482 8.10 -2.16 -5.91
CA ARG A 482 6.71 -2.08 -5.43
C ARG A 482 6.04 -0.71 -5.64
N ARG A 483 6.75 0.31 -6.14
CA ARG A 483 6.22 1.68 -6.21
C ARG A 483 6.10 2.21 -7.65
N THR A 484 7.17 2.76 -8.17
CA THR A 484 7.12 3.58 -9.37
C THR A 484 7.09 2.76 -10.65
N TRP A 485 7.75 1.61 -10.63
CA TRP A 485 7.79 0.70 -11.76
C TRP A 485 6.40 0.08 -12.01
N LEU A 486 5.77 -0.35 -10.94
CA LEU A 486 4.43 -0.91 -10.98
C LEU A 486 3.37 0.10 -11.45
N ALA A 487 3.50 1.39 -11.06
CA ALA A 487 2.58 2.44 -11.53
C ALA A 487 2.65 2.65 -13.06
N LEU A 488 3.85 2.65 -13.65
CA LEU A 488 4.02 2.70 -15.08
C LEU A 488 3.47 1.43 -15.77
N GLU A 489 3.71 0.27 -15.17
CA GLU A 489 3.21 -1.02 -15.67
C GLU A 489 1.69 -1.10 -15.61
N ASP A 490 1.08 -0.65 -14.51
CA ASP A 490 -0.38 -0.56 -14.37
C ASP A 490 -0.97 0.40 -15.40
N TYR A 491 -0.32 1.53 -15.65
CA TYR A 491 -0.73 2.48 -16.67
C TYR A 491 -0.70 1.85 -18.07
N ILE A 492 0.39 1.15 -18.43
CA ILE A 492 0.53 0.48 -19.73
C ILE A 492 -0.54 -0.61 -19.88
N LEU A 493 -0.70 -1.48 -18.87
CA LEU A 493 -1.63 -2.59 -18.92
C LEU A 493 -3.08 -2.12 -18.93
N SER A 494 -3.45 -1.14 -18.09
CA SER A 494 -4.80 -0.57 -18.03
C SER A 494 -5.17 0.15 -19.34
N ASN A 495 -4.23 0.82 -19.98
CA ASN A 495 -4.49 1.41 -21.30
C ASN A 495 -4.66 0.35 -22.38
N ALA A 496 -3.88 -0.73 -22.33
CA ALA A 496 -4.05 -1.86 -23.26
C ALA A 496 -5.43 -2.51 -23.09
N ASP A 497 -5.84 -2.82 -21.86
CA ASP A 497 -7.11 -3.47 -21.52
C ASP A 497 -8.32 -2.56 -21.85
N ASN A 498 -8.33 -1.33 -21.34
CA ASN A 498 -9.45 -0.40 -21.49
C ASN A 498 -9.73 0.03 -22.95
N HIS A 499 -8.73 -0.08 -23.82
CA HIS A 499 -8.83 0.32 -25.22
C HIS A 499 -8.69 -0.84 -26.21
N ASP A 500 -8.73 -2.10 -25.75
CA ASP A 500 -8.52 -3.30 -26.58
C ASP A 500 -7.21 -3.23 -27.40
N LEU A 501 -6.18 -2.57 -26.87
CA LEU A 501 -4.93 -2.29 -27.60
C LEU A 501 -3.97 -3.49 -27.56
N LYS A 502 -3.16 -3.60 -28.60
CA LYS A 502 -1.98 -4.44 -28.61
C LYS A 502 -0.75 -3.60 -28.31
N VAL A 503 0.09 -4.08 -27.42
CA VAL A 503 1.30 -3.39 -26.99
C VAL A 503 2.48 -4.36 -27.00
N SER A 504 3.66 -3.90 -27.44
CA SER A 504 4.93 -4.60 -27.26
C SER A 504 5.80 -3.83 -26.30
N VAL A 505 6.38 -4.51 -25.31
CA VAL A 505 7.19 -3.86 -24.28
C VAL A 505 8.56 -4.53 -24.21
N PHE A 506 9.62 -3.72 -24.25
CA PHE A 506 10.99 -4.12 -23.98
C PHE A 506 11.41 -3.59 -22.61
N THR A 507 12.09 -4.40 -21.83
CA THR A 507 12.52 -4.03 -20.46
C THR A 507 13.88 -4.61 -20.16
N GLY A 508 14.73 -3.86 -19.46
CA GLY A 508 16.01 -4.37 -19.00
C GLY A 508 16.70 -3.45 -17.98
N PRO A 509 17.76 -3.95 -17.35
CA PRO A 509 18.64 -3.14 -16.52
C PRO A 509 19.61 -2.32 -17.40
N VAL A 510 20.12 -1.22 -16.84
CA VAL A 510 21.29 -0.51 -17.39
C VAL A 510 22.54 -1.06 -16.68
N PHE A 511 23.42 -1.72 -17.43
CA PHE A 511 24.67 -2.23 -16.87
C PHE A 511 25.78 -1.18 -16.94
N ARG A 512 26.32 -0.80 -15.80
CA ARG A 512 27.40 0.19 -15.68
C ARG A 512 28.69 -0.42 -15.08
N ALA A 513 29.80 0.22 -15.39
CA ALA A 513 31.10 -0.19 -14.83
C ALA A 513 31.23 0.12 -13.33
N ASP A 514 30.47 1.09 -12.83
CA ASP A 514 30.41 1.54 -11.44
C ASP A 514 29.24 0.95 -10.64
N ASP A 515 28.51 -0.03 -11.21
CA ASP A 515 27.44 -0.72 -10.47
C ASP A 515 27.98 -1.32 -9.17
N MET A 516 27.23 -1.17 -8.09
CA MET A 516 27.58 -1.64 -6.75
C MET A 516 27.84 -3.16 -6.74
N THR A 517 28.96 -3.58 -6.18
CA THR A 517 29.23 -5.00 -5.93
C THR A 517 28.63 -5.42 -4.60
N TYR A 518 27.73 -6.37 -4.64
CA TYR A 518 27.03 -6.89 -3.47
C TYR A 518 27.44 -8.33 -3.18
N ARG A 519 27.70 -8.67 -1.91
CA ARG A 519 28.17 -9.99 -1.44
C ARG A 519 29.40 -10.51 -2.21
N GLY A 520 30.23 -9.60 -2.72
CA GLY A 520 31.46 -9.92 -3.44
C GLY A 520 31.31 -10.61 -4.80
N ALA A 521 30.06 -10.91 -5.23
CA ALA A 521 29.82 -11.71 -6.43
C ALA A 521 28.76 -11.12 -7.40
N TYR A 522 27.93 -10.20 -6.94
CA TYR A 522 26.81 -9.68 -7.72
C TYR A 522 26.96 -8.18 -7.95
N ARG A 523 26.76 -7.74 -9.20
CA ARG A 523 26.77 -6.32 -9.55
C ARG A 523 25.33 -5.84 -9.73
N LEU A 524 24.84 -4.99 -8.80
CA LEU A 524 23.47 -4.52 -8.75
C LEU A 524 23.27 -3.36 -9.73
N PRO A 525 22.36 -3.46 -10.72
CA PRO A 525 22.06 -2.36 -11.62
C PRO A 525 21.45 -1.19 -10.84
N ALA A 526 21.93 0.02 -11.06
CA ALA A 526 21.38 1.22 -10.45
C ALA A 526 20.15 1.76 -11.18
N GLU A 527 19.93 1.33 -12.43
CA GLU A 527 18.87 1.85 -13.29
C GLU A 527 18.21 0.74 -14.11
N PHE A 528 16.92 0.94 -14.43
CA PHE A 528 16.12 0.08 -15.29
C PHE A 528 15.43 0.92 -16.36
N TRP A 529 15.22 0.34 -17.54
CA TRP A 529 14.57 0.99 -18.65
C TRP A 529 13.40 0.17 -19.21
N LYS A 530 12.49 0.87 -19.87
CA LYS A 530 11.36 0.28 -20.58
C LYS A 530 11.12 1.04 -21.88
N VAL A 531 10.89 0.32 -22.99
CA VAL A 531 10.45 0.88 -24.26
C VAL A 531 9.09 0.25 -24.60
N VAL A 532 8.08 1.08 -24.76
CA VAL A 532 6.69 0.68 -25.03
C VAL A 532 6.36 1.04 -26.46
N VAL A 533 5.87 0.07 -27.24
CA VAL A 533 5.51 0.25 -28.65
C VAL A 533 4.06 -0.10 -28.86
N MET A 534 3.31 0.81 -29.48
CA MET A 534 1.91 0.62 -29.86
C MET A 534 1.64 1.13 -31.28
N VAL A 535 0.46 0.80 -31.80
CA VAL A 535 -0.05 1.32 -33.08
C VAL A 535 -1.08 2.40 -32.79
N LYS A 536 -0.88 3.59 -33.34
CA LYS A 536 -1.81 4.72 -33.25
C LYS A 536 -3.06 4.48 -34.12
N PRO A 537 -4.15 5.26 -33.92
CA PRO A 537 -5.36 5.18 -34.76
C PRO A 537 -5.09 5.40 -36.26
N ASP A 538 -4.08 6.21 -36.60
CA ASP A 538 -3.63 6.44 -37.97
C ASP A 538 -2.78 5.31 -38.56
N ARG A 539 -2.59 4.21 -37.80
CA ARG A 539 -1.78 3.02 -38.11
C ARG A 539 -0.26 3.25 -38.11
N SER A 540 0.21 4.40 -37.70
CA SER A 540 1.64 4.60 -37.43
C SER A 540 2.05 3.94 -36.11
N LEU A 541 3.34 3.62 -35.97
CA LEU A 541 3.90 3.20 -34.68
C LEU A 541 4.07 4.43 -33.77
N SER A 542 3.99 4.19 -32.46
CA SER A 542 4.51 5.06 -31.42
C SER A 542 5.44 4.25 -30.52
N ALA A 543 6.63 4.79 -30.21
CA ALA A 543 7.58 4.18 -29.31
C ALA A 543 7.94 5.18 -28.22
N THR A 544 7.64 4.86 -26.98
CA THR A 544 7.93 5.71 -25.82
C THR A 544 8.93 5.01 -24.90
N ALA A 545 9.89 5.73 -24.35
CA ALA A 545 10.91 5.17 -23.49
C ALA A 545 10.90 5.77 -22.09
N TYR A 546 11.23 4.95 -21.11
CA TYR A 546 11.21 5.29 -19.70
C TYR A 546 12.49 4.81 -19.02
N LEU A 547 13.00 5.61 -18.10
CA LEU A 547 14.16 5.30 -17.27
C LEU A 547 13.80 5.47 -15.80
N GLN A 548 14.22 4.53 -14.98
CA GLN A 548 14.02 4.57 -13.54
C GLN A 548 15.31 4.26 -12.79
N THR A 549 15.58 4.99 -11.72
CA THR A 549 16.80 4.84 -10.93
C THR A 549 16.51 4.36 -9.51
N GLN A 550 17.33 3.44 -9.02
CA GLN A 550 17.43 3.04 -7.61
C GLN A 550 18.77 3.42 -6.98
N LYS A 551 19.56 4.26 -7.63
CA LYS A 551 20.93 4.59 -7.20
C LYS A 551 20.99 5.02 -5.74
N ASN A 552 20.14 5.95 -5.33
CA ASN A 552 20.08 6.44 -3.95
C ASN A 552 19.58 5.41 -2.93
N LEU A 553 18.90 4.35 -3.39
CA LEU A 553 18.42 3.25 -2.51
C LEU A 553 19.49 2.19 -2.29
N LEU A 554 20.46 2.06 -3.21
CA LEU A 554 21.56 1.12 -3.09
C LEU A 554 22.71 1.66 -2.25
N GLU A 555 22.91 2.99 -2.24
CA GLU A 555 23.94 3.66 -1.44
C GLU A 555 23.62 3.61 0.06
N ASP A 556 22.33 3.45 0.42
CA ASP A 556 21.81 3.46 1.79
C ASP A 556 21.16 2.12 2.21
N LEU A 557 21.77 0.99 1.89
CA LEU A 557 21.28 -0.32 2.35
C LEU A 557 21.19 -0.43 3.90
N GLU A 558 21.80 0.51 4.63
CA GLU A 558 21.66 0.67 6.08
C GLU A 558 20.74 1.84 6.51
N PHE A 559 20.53 2.88 5.65
CA PHE A 559 19.69 4.06 5.97
C PHE A 559 19.13 4.69 4.68
N ALA A 560 17.87 4.46 4.33
CA ALA A 560 17.29 4.96 3.09
C ALA A 560 16.34 6.14 3.29
N TYR A 561 16.77 7.34 2.92
CA TYR A 561 15.89 8.48 2.60
C TYR A 561 16.37 9.17 1.32
N GLY A 562 15.73 8.85 0.16
CA GLY A 562 15.96 9.57 -1.09
C GLY A 562 14.82 9.33 -2.10
N PRO A 563 14.43 10.33 -2.92
CA PRO A 563 13.38 10.15 -3.92
C PRO A 563 13.90 9.34 -5.11
N TYR A 564 13.23 8.22 -5.43
CA TYR A 564 13.31 7.58 -6.74
C TYR A 564 12.47 8.40 -7.73
N ARG A 565 12.85 8.38 -9.02
CA ARG A 565 12.15 9.14 -10.07
C ARG A 565 12.03 8.30 -11.32
N THR A 566 10.86 8.37 -11.95
CA THR A 566 10.64 7.87 -13.31
C THR A 566 10.76 9.02 -14.27
N TYR A 567 11.50 8.79 -15.35
CA TYR A 567 11.70 9.78 -16.40
C TYR A 567 11.18 9.22 -17.71
N GLN A 568 10.39 9.99 -18.46
CA GLN A 568 10.21 9.74 -19.88
C GLN A 568 11.44 10.31 -20.59
N VAL A 569 12.05 9.49 -21.42
CA VAL A 569 13.28 9.82 -22.16
C VAL A 569 13.11 9.39 -23.61
N ALA A 570 13.95 9.87 -24.50
CA ALA A 570 13.93 9.40 -25.87
C ALA A 570 14.49 7.96 -25.97
N VAL A 571 14.03 7.21 -26.98
CA VAL A 571 14.55 5.87 -27.31
C VAL A 571 16.04 5.90 -27.55
N THR A 572 16.55 6.95 -28.24
CA THR A 572 17.97 7.19 -28.46
C THR A 572 18.78 7.31 -27.17
N ARG A 573 18.17 7.82 -26.10
CA ARG A 573 18.80 7.87 -24.76
C ARG A 573 19.00 6.47 -24.20
N ILE A 574 17.98 5.58 -24.36
CA ILE A 574 18.12 4.18 -23.94
C ILE A 574 19.21 3.48 -24.75
N GLU A 575 19.25 3.70 -26.09
CA GLU A 575 20.33 3.17 -26.92
C GLU A 575 21.73 3.61 -26.42
N ALA A 576 21.87 4.90 -26.13
CA ALA A 576 23.13 5.46 -25.67
C ALA A 576 23.64 4.89 -24.34
N ILE A 577 22.73 4.62 -23.37
CA ILE A 577 23.12 4.13 -22.03
C ILE A 577 23.21 2.62 -21.93
N THR A 578 22.57 1.87 -22.86
CA THR A 578 22.55 0.40 -22.84
C THR A 578 23.45 -0.22 -23.89
N GLY A 579 23.74 0.50 -24.96
CA GLY A 579 24.44 -0.04 -26.14
C GLY A 579 23.58 -0.97 -26.99
N LEU A 580 22.27 -1.02 -26.73
CA LEU A 580 21.29 -1.72 -27.56
C LEU A 580 20.86 -0.84 -28.72
N GLU A 581 20.44 -1.42 -29.84
CA GLU A 581 19.90 -0.70 -30.98
C GLU A 581 18.44 -1.12 -31.21
N PHE A 582 17.51 -0.15 -31.17
CA PHE A 582 16.07 -0.36 -31.41
C PHE A 582 15.66 -0.14 -32.87
N GLY A 583 16.62 0.03 -33.77
CA GLY A 583 16.38 0.20 -35.18
C GLY A 583 15.49 1.40 -35.49
N ARG A 584 14.40 1.17 -36.24
CA ARG A 584 13.50 2.25 -36.65
C ARG A 584 12.59 2.79 -35.54
N LEU A 585 12.58 2.20 -34.33
CA LEU A 585 11.70 2.69 -33.27
C LEU A 585 12.02 4.11 -32.82
N ARG A 586 13.28 4.54 -32.95
CA ARG A 586 13.69 5.95 -32.73
C ARG A 586 12.96 6.96 -33.63
N ASP A 587 12.54 6.53 -34.85
CA ASP A 587 11.82 7.39 -35.81
C ASP A 587 10.35 7.61 -35.40
N PHE A 588 9.83 6.83 -34.47
CA PHE A 588 8.46 6.87 -33.98
C PHE A 588 8.36 7.37 -32.54
N ASP A 589 9.43 7.92 -32.01
CA ASP A 589 9.52 8.47 -30.66
C ASP A 589 8.99 9.90 -30.63
N PRO A 590 7.94 10.20 -29.85
CA PRO A 590 7.39 11.57 -29.75
C PRO A 590 8.35 12.56 -29.09
N LEU A 591 9.46 12.09 -28.49
CA LEU A 591 10.50 12.93 -27.90
C LEU A 591 11.74 13.11 -28.78
N ALA A 592 11.82 12.43 -29.94
CA ALA A 592 13.02 12.45 -30.80
C ALA A 592 13.47 13.89 -31.17
N ASP A 593 12.53 14.80 -31.42
CA ASP A 593 12.82 16.18 -31.80
C ASP A 593 13.10 17.11 -30.60
N MET A 594 12.85 16.64 -29.37
CA MET A 594 12.94 17.48 -28.16
C MET A 594 14.29 17.34 -27.43
N GLU A 595 15.05 16.28 -27.65
CA GLU A 595 16.32 16.02 -26.95
C GLU A 595 17.46 16.99 -27.32
N SER A 596 17.34 17.74 -28.38
CA SER A 596 18.32 18.77 -28.71
C SER A 596 18.27 20.00 -27.77
N ALA A 597 17.32 20.08 -26.81
CA ALA A 597 17.06 21.32 -26.05
C ALA A 597 16.76 21.20 -24.54
N GLY A 598 16.73 20.00 -23.88
CA GLY A 598 16.32 20.01 -22.48
C GLY A 598 16.61 18.76 -21.64
N PRO A 599 16.57 18.87 -20.30
CA PRO A 599 16.79 17.75 -19.39
C PRO A 599 15.63 16.73 -19.44
N ALA A 600 15.93 15.45 -19.08
CA ALA A 600 14.95 14.37 -18.96
C ALA A 600 13.71 14.80 -18.17
N ARG A 601 12.51 14.54 -18.72
CA ARG A 601 11.26 14.97 -18.11
C ARG A 601 10.88 14.02 -16.98
N VAL A 602 10.75 14.55 -15.76
CA VAL A 602 10.22 13.79 -14.62
C VAL A 602 8.74 13.54 -14.85
N ILE A 603 8.31 12.28 -14.80
CA ILE A 603 6.90 11.90 -14.80
C ILE A 603 6.41 11.92 -13.36
N GLY A 604 5.56 12.89 -13.05
CA GLY A 604 4.82 12.95 -11.81
C GLY A 604 3.39 12.41 -11.97
N SER A 605 2.88 12.30 -13.21
CA SER A 605 1.50 11.96 -13.53
C SER A 605 1.35 11.26 -14.89
N ALA A 606 0.22 10.57 -15.09
CA ALA A 606 -0.15 10.02 -16.40
C ALA A 606 -0.31 11.11 -17.49
N GLU A 607 -0.71 12.31 -17.11
CA GLU A 607 -0.84 13.46 -18.02
C GLU A 607 0.53 14.01 -18.48
N ASP A 608 1.60 13.66 -17.76
CA ASP A 608 2.96 14.00 -18.14
C ASP A 608 3.50 13.13 -19.27
N VAL A 609 2.87 11.97 -19.54
CA VAL A 609 3.26 11.02 -20.57
C VAL A 609 2.81 11.53 -21.94
N ARG A 610 3.74 11.65 -22.90
CA ARG A 610 3.45 11.90 -24.31
C ARG A 610 3.49 10.57 -25.07
N LEU A 611 2.38 10.23 -25.70
CA LEU A 611 2.19 9.03 -26.51
C LEU A 611 2.41 9.33 -28.00
#